data_056fc7903715d6be02e18a8fee6adc2e
#
_entry.id   056fc7903715d6be02e18a8fee6adc2e
#
_cell.length_a   1.000
_cell.length_b   1.000
_cell.length_c   1.000
_cell.angle_alpha   90.00
_cell.angle_beta   90.00
_cell.angle_gamma   90.00
#
_symmetry.space_group_name_H-M   'P 1'
#
loop_
_entity.id
_entity.type
_entity.pdbx_description
1 polymer ?
#
loop_
_entity_poly.entity_id
_entity_poly.type
_entity_poly.pdbx_seq_one_letter_code
_entity_poly.pdbx_strand_id
1 'polypeptide(L)'
;MKVRDLVGGKDIVLVSGKLCSGKGHYCTTNYPDHFHLPVSTVVKQLANTQSRSELAKTASLDDDIVQALIREIDNHPRVVVDGIRQVSVVRALQNHYGNQITDIIWLGVPDNTRRARFAARRDVKDDVDFDTASAGDVALGIDDVERHFSTSG
;
A
#
# COMPACT_ATOMS: atom_id res chain seq x y z
N MET A 1 -13.90 8.95 23.84
CA MET A 1 -13.66 7.59 23.30
C MET A 1 -14.60 7.31 22.15
N LYS A 2 -14.08 6.82 21.06
CA LYS A 2 -14.90 6.48 19.91
C LYS A 2 -15.64 5.15 20.18
N VAL A 3 -16.84 5.01 19.62
CA VAL A 3 -17.65 3.81 19.81
C VAL A 3 -16.92 2.55 19.41
N ARG A 4 -16.16 2.61 18.30
CA ARG A 4 -15.41 1.43 17.84
C ARG A 4 -14.30 1.01 18.82
N ASP A 5 -13.75 1.93 19.60
CA ASP A 5 -12.75 1.60 20.62
C ASP A 5 -13.38 0.78 21.73
N LEU A 6 -14.66 1.04 22.02
CA LEU A 6 -15.40 0.31 23.02
C LEU A 6 -15.73 -1.12 22.62
N VAL A 7 -15.92 -1.35 21.32
CA VAL A 7 -16.29 -2.65 20.79
C VAL A 7 -15.12 -3.40 20.15
N GLY A 8 -13.90 -2.95 20.39
CA GLY A 8 -12.71 -3.60 19.84
C GLY A 8 -12.51 -3.36 18.34
N GLY A 9 -13.12 -2.32 17.80
CA GLY A 9 -12.96 -1.98 16.39
C GLY A 9 -11.56 -1.49 16.06
N LYS A 10 -11.21 -1.59 14.78
CA LYS A 10 -9.91 -1.17 14.28
C LYS A 10 -9.97 0.22 13.67
N ASP A 11 -8.82 0.86 13.62
CA ASP A 11 -8.62 2.10 12.89
C ASP A 11 -7.62 1.82 11.78
N ILE A 12 -8.13 1.72 10.56
CA ILE A 12 -7.33 1.34 9.41
C ILE A 12 -7.32 2.50 8.42
N VAL A 13 -6.14 2.95 8.05
CA VAL A 13 -5.94 4.00 7.05
C VAL A 13 -5.23 3.40 5.84
N LEU A 14 -5.73 3.68 4.65
CA LEU A 14 -5.11 3.25 3.41
C LEU A 14 -4.46 4.46 2.75
N VAL A 15 -3.16 4.37 2.50
CA VAL A 15 -2.39 5.44 1.85
C VAL A 15 -1.76 4.88 0.59
N SER A 16 -1.95 5.57 -0.53
CA SER A 16 -1.27 5.21 -1.76
C SER A 16 -0.81 6.44 -2.52
N GLY A 17 -0.03 6.23 -3.55
CA GLY A 17 0.54 7.26 -4.39
C GLY A 17 1.53 6.63 -5.33
N LYS A 18 1.92 7.38 -6.35
CA LYS A 18 2.89 6.91 -7.32
C LYS A 18 4.28 6.83 -6.72
N LEU A 19 5.18 6.19 -7.44
CA LEU A 19 6.59 6.03 -7.04
C LEU A 19 7.18 7.36 -6.54
N CYS A 20 7.84 7.32 -5.40
CA CYS A 20 8.50 8.47 -4.77
C CYS A 20 7.56 9.61 -4.36
N SER A 21 6.31 9.29 -4.05
CA SER A 21 5.35 10.28 -3.54
C SER A 21 5.53 10.60 -2.06
N GLY A 22 6.43 9.89 -1.35
CA GLY A 22 6.70 10.14 0.07
C GLY A 22 5.72 9.45 1.00
N LYS A 23 5.16 8.33 0.60
CA LYS A 23 4.16 7.59 1.38
C LYS A 23 4.66 7.22 2.77
N GLY A 24 5.86 6.66 2.87
CA GLY A 24 6.41 6.24 4.15
C GLY A 24 6.54 7.41 5.13
N HIS A 25 7.10 8.51 4.66
CA HIS A 25 7.23 9.73 5.47
C HIS A 25 5.86 10.27 5.89
N TYR A 26 4.91 10.30 4.97
CA TYR A 26 3.55 10.74 5.25
C TYR A 26 2.92 9.90 6.36
N CYS A 27 3.03 8.58 6.25
CA CYS A 27 2.44 7.66 7.21
C CYS A 27 3.03 7.84 8.61
N THR A 28 4.34 7.92 8.72
CA THR A 28 5.00 8.04 10.03
C THR A 28 4.80 9.42 10.65
N THR A 29 4.65 10.44 9.83
CA THR A 29 4.45 11.81 10.31
C THR A 29 3.01 12.06 10.76
N ASN A 30 2.03 11.58 9.97
CA ASN A 30 0.62 11.89 10.21
C ASN A 30 -0.09 10.83 11.04
N TYR A 31 0.45 9.61 11.10
CA TYR A 31 -0.14 8.50 11.85
C TYR A 31 0.91 7.85 12.76
N PRO A 32 1.50 8.64 13.69
CA PRO A 32 2.60 8.12 14.52
C PRO A 32 2.16 7.01 15.49
N ASP A 33 0.86 6.95 15.81
CA ASP A 33 0.33 5.95 16.73
C ASP A 33 -0.18 4.69 16.02
N HIS A 34 -0.12 4.68 14.69
CA HIS A 34 -0.55 3.54 13.88
C HIS A 34 0.64 2.66 13.54
N PHE A 35 0.41 1.35 13.49
CA PHE A 35 1.39 0.43 12.95
C PHE A 35 1.55 0.70 11.45
N HIS A 36 2.76 1.00 11.00
CA HIS A 36 3.04 1.26 9.59
C HIS A 36 3.28 -0.05 8.86
N LEU A 37 2.39 -0.37 7.92
CA LEU A 37 2.43 -1.61 7.17
C LEU A 37 2.63 -1.33 5.68
N PRO A 38 3.89 -1.32 5.20
CA PRO A 38 4.14 -1.18 3.76
C PRO A 38 3.78 -2.48 3.04
N VAL A 39 2.99 -2.36 1.97
CA VAL A 39 2.62 -3.53 1.15
C VAL A 39 3.87 -4.20 0.56
N SER A 40 4.88 -3.41 0.22
CA SER A 40 6.14 -3.95 -0.31
C SER A 40 6.80 -4.94 0.65
N THR A 41 6.69 -4.74 1.95
CA THR A 41 7.22 -5.67 2.96
C THR A 41 6.51 -7.03 2.87
N VAL A 42 5.19 -6.99 2.74
CA VAL A 42 4.38 -8.21 2.61
C VAL A 42 4.72 -8.95 1.32
N VAL A 43 4.84 -8.22 0.21
CA VAL A 43 5.21 -8.81 -1.08
C VAL A 43 6.58 -9.48 -1.00
N LYS A 44 7.55 -8.82 -0.35
CA LYS A 44 8.89 -9.40 -0.17
C LYS A 44 8.85 -10.67 0.68
N GLN A 45 8.05 -10.69 1.73
CA GLN A 45 7.89 -11.89 2.57
C GLN A 45 7.31 -13.05 1.76
N LEU A 46 6.30 -12.78 0.94
CA LEU A 46 5.72 -13.79 0.07
C LEU A 46 6.74 -14.30 -0.94
N ALA A 47 7.54 -13.42 -1.51
CA ALA A 47 8.58 -13.78 -2.47
C ALA A 47 9.68 -14.64 -1.83
N ASN A 48 9.95 -14.47 -0.53
CA ASN A 48 10.94 -15.27 0.19
C ASN A 48 10.42 -16.66 0.53
N THR A 49 9.11 -16.83 0.69
CA THR A 49 8.49 -18.11 1.05
C THR A 49 8.07 -18.93 -0.17
N GLN A 50 7.99 -18.30 -1.34
CA GLN A 50 7.59 -18.93 -2.59
C GLN A 50 8.58 -18.56 -3.68
N SER A 51 8.81 -19.47 -4.62
CA SER A 51 9.66 -19.15 -5.77
C SER A 51 8.98 -18.09 -6.64
N ARG A 52 9.79 -17.31 -7.36
CA ARG A 52 9.26 -16.30 -8.28
C ARG A 52 8.38 -16.93 -9.36
N SER A 53 8.72 -18.13 -9.79
CA SER A 53 7.93 -18.84 -10.79
C SER A 53 6.55 -19.23 -10.24
N GLU A 54 6.48 -19.58 -8.95
CA GLU A 54 5.20 -19.85 -8.30
C GLU A 54 4.36 -18.60 -8.19
N LEU A 55 4.96 -17.49 -7.75
CA LEU A 55 4.26 -16.22 -7.66
C LEU A 55 3.76 -15.75 -9.02
N ALA A 56 4.57 -15.92 -10.06
CA ALA A 56 4.18 -15.52 -11.42
C ALA A 56 3.05 -16.37 -11.99
N LYS A 57 2.94 -17.62 -11.54
CA LYS A 57 1.91 -18.54 -12.02
C LYS A 57 0.60 -18.47 -11.26
N THR A 58 0.62 -17.87 -10.07
CA THR A 58 -0.59 -17.81 -9.26
C THR A 58 -1.49 -16.69 -9.74
N ALA A 59 -2.66 -17.05 -10.23
CA ALA A 59 -3.73 -16.11 -10.52
C ALA A 59 -4.29 -15.48 -9.24
N SER A 60 -3.79 -15.91 -8.09
CA SER A 60 -4.26 -15.49 -6.76
C SER A 60 -3.20 -14.70 -5.99
N LEU A 61 -2.20 -14.10 -6.67
CA LEU A 61 -1.19 -13.30 -5.98
C LEU A 61 -1.83 -12.17 -5.17
N ASP A 62 -2.85 -11.52 -5.74
CA ASP A 62 -3.57 -10.47 -5.02
C ASP A 62 -4.26 -11.02 -3.78
N ASP A 63 -4.84 -12.23 -3.88
CA ASP A 63 -5.45 -12.89 -2.72
C ASP A 63 -4.42 -13.21 -1.65
N ASP A 64 -3.23 -13.67 -2.03
CA ASP A 64 -2.15 -13.95 -1.09
C ASP A 64 -1.70 -12.67 -0.37
N ILE A 65 -1.61 -11.57 -1.10
CA ILE A 65 -1.29 -10.25 -0.52
C ILE A 65 -2.38 -9.85 0.47
N VAL A 66 -3.64 -9.98 0.09
CA VAL A 66 -4.78 -9.62 0.95
C VAL A 66 -4.75 -10.44 2.24
N GLN A 67 -4.56 -11.75 2.15
CA GLN A 67 -4.54 -12.61 3.33
C GLN A 67 -3.37 -12.25 4.26
N ALA A 68 -2.21 -11.99 3.70
CA ALA A 68 -1.05 -11.56 4.48
C ALA A 68 -1.28 -10.21 5.16
N LEU A 69 -1.90 -9.26 4.45
CA LEU A 69 -2.25 -7.96 5.02
C LEU A 69 -3.25 -8.12 6.16
N ILE A 70 -4.28 -8.94 5.98
CA ILE A 70 -5.29 -9.18 7.02
C ILE A 70 -4.63 -9.75 8.28
N ARG A 71 -3.73 -10.71 8.14
CA ARG A 71 -3.02 -11.27 9.29
C ARG A 71 -2.25 -10.20 10.06
N GLU A 72 -1.56 -9.32 9.35
CA GLU A 72 -0.81 -8.24 10.01
C GLU A 72 -1.74 -7.20 10.63
N ILE A 73 -2.78 -6.80 9.91
CA ILE A 73 -3.76 -5.80 10.38
C ILE A 73 -4.43 -6.31 11.66
N ASP A 74 -4.78 -7.59 11.71
CA ASP A 74 -5.49 -8.15 12.85
C ASP A 74 -4.64 -8.19 14.12
N ASN A 75 -3.32 -8.08 14.00
CA ASN A 75 -2.40 -8.03 15.14
C ASN A 75 -2.31 -6.66 15.80
N HIS A 76 -2.90 -5.63 15.19
CA HIS A 76 -2.77 -4.25 15.67
C HIS A 76 -4.12 -3.54 15.69
N PRO A 77 -4.40 -2.70 16.70
CA PRO A 77 -5.66 -1.95 16.75
C PRO A 77 -5.69 -0.79 15.77
N ARG A 78 -4.53 -0.22 15.43
CA ARG A 78 -4.39 0.91 14.53
C ARG A 78 -3.31 0.62 13.51
N VAL A 79 -3.68 0.67 12.23
CA VAL A 79 -2.76 0.33 11.14
C VAL A 79 -2.91 1.34 10.02
N VAL A 80 -1.78 1.78 9.47
CA VAL A 80 -1.76 2.51 8.21
C VAL A 80 -1.10 1.62 7.16
N VAL A 81 -1.87 1.25 6.14
CA VAL A 81 -1.42 0.39 5.04
C VAL A 81 -0.91 1.30 3.93
N ASP A 82 0.33 1.10 3.54
CA ASP A 82 1.06 2.01 2.66
C ASP A 82 1.42 1.30 1.36
N GLY A 83 0.98 1.88 0.26
CA GLY A 83 1.51 1.49 -1.04
C GLY A 83 0.76 0.38 -1.75
N ILE A 84 -0.56 0.31 -1.60
CA ILE A 84 -1.38 -0.63 -2.38
C ILE A 84 -1.35 -0.18 -3.85
N ARG A 85 -1.03 -1.11 -4.75
CA ARG A 85 -0.90 -0.84 -6.18
C ARG A 85 -1.98 -1.47 -7.04
N GLN A 86 -2.85 -2.31 -6.45
CA GLN A 86 -3.91 -3.00 -7.15
C GLN A 86 -5.26 -2.67 -6.52
N VAL A 87 -6.22 -2.28 -7.35
CA VAL A 87 -7.56 -1.94 -6.86
C VAL A 87 -8.28 -3.16 -6.28
N SER A 88 -7.96 -4.36 -6.76
CA SER A 88 -8.53 -5.59 -6.20
C SER A 88 -8.19 -5.77 -4.73
N VAL A 89 -6.96 -5.40 -4.34
CA VAL A 89 -6.53 -5.45 -2.94
C VAL A 89 -7.30 -4.42 -2.12
N VAL A 90 -7.45 -3.20 -2.63
CA VAL A 90 -8.22 -2.15 -1.95
C VAL A 90 -9.65 -2.61 -1.71
N ARG A 91 -10.31 -3.13 -2.75
CA ARG A 91 -11.69 -3.59 -2.65
C ARG A 91 -11.86 -4.74 -1.67
N ALA A 92 -10.92 -5.68 -1.67
CA ALA A 92 -10.95 -6.81 -0.75
C ALA A 92 -10.85 -6.35 0.70
N LEU A 93 -9.96 -5.39 0.98
CA LEU A 93 -9.83 -4.84 2.32
C LEU A 93 -11.08 -4.06 2.73
N GLN A 94 -11.66 -3.28 1.80
CA GLN A 94 -12.89 -2.55 2.06
C GLN A 94 -14.05 -3.49 2.35
N ASN A 95 -14.16 -4.59 1.61
CA ASN A 95 -15.21 -5.59 1.82
C ASN A 95 -15.02 -6.31 3.16
N HIS A 96 -13.79 -6.58 3.55
CA HIS A 96 -13.49 -7.32 4.78
C HIS A 96 -13.68 -6.45 6.03
N TYR A 97 -13.19 -5.22 6.01
CA TYR A 97 -13.17 -4.35 7.19
C TYR A 97 -14.28 -3.32 7.22
N GLY A 98 -14.85 -2.98 6.07
CA GLY A 98 -15.95 -2.03 6.01
C GLY A 98 -15.59 -0.67 6.62
N ASN A 99 -16.43 -0.20 7.54
CA ASN A 99 -16.26 1.11 8.16
C ASN A 99 -15.11 1.19 9.17
N GLN A 100 -14.40 0.10 9.42
CA GLN A 100 -13.16 0.14 10.20
C GLN A 100 -12.03 0.80 9.40
N ILE A 101 -12.16 0.89 8.09
CA ILE A 101 -11.29 1.74 7.27
C ILE A 101 -11.79 3.17 7.42
N THR A 102 -11.01 3.96 8.15
CA THR A 102 -11.43 5.30 8.57
C THR A 102 -11.02 6.38 7.60
N ASP A 103 -10.01 6.12 6.77
CA ASP A 103 -9.53 7.10 5.81
C ASP A 103 -8.85 6.42 4.63
N ILE A 104 -8.95 7.05 3.48
CA ILE A 104 -8.33 6.61 2.24
C ILE A 104 -7.65 7.82 1.63
N ILE A 105 -6.33 7.78 1.49
CA ILE A 105 -5.53 8.94 1.12
C ILE A 105 -4.68 8.65 -0.10
N TRP A 106 -4.82 9.48 -1.11
CA TRP A 106 -3.95 9.47 -2.29
C TRP A 106 -2.98 10.64 -2.23
N LEU A 107 -1.69 10.35 -2.30
CA LEU A 107 -0.66 11.39 -2.31
C LEU A 107 -0.36 11.81 -3.74
N GLY A 108 -0.91 12.95 -4.14
CA GLY A 108 -0.67 13.53 -5.45
C GLY A 108 0.58 14.40 -5.43
N VAL A 109 1.68 13.88 -5.97
CA VAL A 109 2.96 14.60 -6.04
C VAL A 109 3.35 14.76 -7.51
N PRO A 110 3.74 15.96 -7.93
CA PRO A 110 4.12 16.20 -9.31
C PRO A 110 5.25 15.31 -9.80
N ASP A 111 5.23 14.99 -11.08
CA ASP A 111 6.17 14.07 -11.71
C ASP A 111 7.62 14.55 -11.54
N ASN A 112 7.87 15.84 -11.73
CA ASN A 112 9.22 16.39 -11.60
C ASN A 112 9.76 16.26 -10.17
N THR A 113 8.92 16.42 -9.17
CA THR A 113 9.31 16.22 -7.76
C THR A 113 9.65 14.77 -7.49
N ARG A 114 8.85 13.84 -7.99
CA ARG A 114 9.09 12.42 -7.82
C ARG A 114 10.36 11.96 -8.52
N ARG A 115 10.63 12.48 -9.71
CA ARG A 115 11.87 12.21 -10.45
C ARG A 115 13.09 12.68 -9.68
N ALA A 116 13.02 13.87 -9.10
CA ALA A 116 14.12 14.42 -8.31
C ALA A 116 14.39 13.58 -7.07
N ARG A 117 13.34 13.12 -6.40
CA ARG A 117 13.47 12.24 -5.24
C ARG A 117 14.08 10.90 -5.61
N PHE A 118 13.68 10.35 -6.74
CA PHE A 118 14.24 9.08 -7.22
C PHE A 118 15.73 9.22 -7.52
N ALA A 119 16.13 10.31 -8.18
CA ALA A 119 17.53 10.56 -8.50
C ALA A 119 18.38 10.76 -7.24
N ALA A 120 17.80 11.29 -6.16
CA ALA A 120 18.49 11.53 -4.91
C ALA A 120 18.68 10.27 -4.07
N ARG A 121 18.01 9.17 -4.40
CA ARG A 121 18.16 7.90 -3.69
C ARG A 121 19.56 7.34 -3.93
N ARG A 122 20.27 7.10 -2.85
CA ARG A 122 21.63 6.58 -2.92
C ARG A 122 21.70 5.08 -2.78
N ASP A 123 20.66 4.50 -2.24
CA ASP A 123 20.55 3.07 -2.00
C ASP A 123 19.86 2.34 -3.16
N VAL A 124 19.88 2.94 -4.34
CA VAL A 124 19.25 2.34 -5.50
C VAL A 124 19.95 1.04 -5.82
N LYS A 125 19.34 -0.04 -5.42
CA LYS A 125 19.76 -1.39 -5.75
C LYS A 125 19.29 -1.77 -7.14
N ASP A 126 18.50 -0.91 -7.73
CA ASP A 126 17.83 -1.18 -8.98
C ASP A 126 18.61 -0.56 -10.12
N ASP A 127 18.93 -1.36 -11.10
CA ASP A 127 19.54 -0.91 -12.34
C ASP A 127 18.50 -0.25 -13.26
N VAL A 128 17.28 -0.07 -12.76
CA VAL A 128 16.18 0.52 -13.53
C VAL A 128 16.10 2.02 -13.28
N ASP A 129 15.74 2.76 -14.32
CA ASP A 129 15.52 4.19 -14.21
C ASP A 129 14.09 4.47 -13.69
N PHE A 130 13.81 5.77 -13.48
CA PHE A 130 12.51 6.21 -12.98
C PHE A 130 11.36 5.78 -13.90
N ASP A 131 11.54 5.93 -15.22
CA ASP A 131 10.47 5.62 -16.17
C ASP A 131 10.15 4.12 -16.18
N THR A 132 11.15 3.27 -16.08
CA THR A 132 10.97 1.82 -16.02
C THR A 132 10.26 1.41 -14.72
N ALA A 133 10.68 1.96 -13.59
CA ALA A 133 10.06 1.67 -12.30
C ALA A 133 8.61 2.17 -12.26
N SER A 134 8.36 3.36 -12.80
CA SER A 134 7.03 3.94 -12.87
C SER A 134 6.10 3.12 -13.78
N ALA A 135 6.61 2.65 -14.92
CA ALA A 135 5.86 1.79 -15.82
C ALA A 135 5.48 0.46 -15.15
N GLY A 136 6.34 -0.05 -14.27
CA GLY A 136 6.03 -1.23 -13.48
C GLY A 136 4.82 -1.02 -12.57
N ASP A 137 4.73 0.13 -11.92
CA ASP A 137 3.56 0.47 -11.10
C ASP A 137 2.29 0.59 -11.95
N VAL A 138 2.38 1.19 -13.13
CA VAL A 138 1.24 1.29 -14.05
C VAL A 138 0.78 -0.10 -14.48
N ALA A 139 1.72 -1.00 -14.78
CA ALA A 139 1.39 -2.37 -15.15
C ALA A 139 0.67 -3.13 -14.03
N LEU A 140 0.95 -2.79 -12.77
CA LEU A 140 0.26 -3.37 -11.61
C LEU A 140 -1.11 -2.75 -11.37
N GLY A 141 -1.40 -1.59 -11.94
CA GLY A 141 -2.71 -0.96 -11.83
C GLY A 141 -2.77 0.27 -10.94
N ILE A 142 -1.65 0.97 -10.74
CA ILE A 142 -1.62 2.14 -9.85
C ILE A 142 -2.58 3.25 -10.29
N ASP A 143 -2.80 3.41 -11.60
CA ASP A 143 -3.73 4.41 -12.11
C ASP A 143 -5.18 4.09 -11.75
N ASP A 144 -5.53 2.81 -11.69
CA ASP A 144 -6.86 2.38 -11.24
C ASP A 144 -7.04 2.64 -9.75
N VAL A 145 -5.98 2.48 -8.96
CA VAL A 145 -6.01 2.81 -7.52
C VAL A 145 -6.24 4.30 -7.35
N GLU A 146 -5.56 5.13 -8.12
CA GLU A 146 -5.75 6.58 -8.08
C GLU A 146 -7.21 6.96 -8.33
N ARG A 147 -7.80 6.41 -9.37
CA ARG A 147 -9.21 6.67 -9.69
C ARG A 147 -10.13 6.21 -8.57
N HIS A 148 -9.88 5.03 -8.02
CA HIS A 148 -10.70 4.47 -6.94
C HIS A 148 -10.61 5.33 -5.68
N PHE A 149 -9.42 5.77 -5.30
CA PHE A 149 -9.22 6.62 -4.11
C PHE A 149 -9.87 7.98 -4.31
N SER A 150 -9.80 8.53 -5.51
CA SER A 150 -10.39 9.84 -5.82
C SER A 150 -11.91 9.82 -5.74
N THR A 151 -12.55 8.70 -6.11
CA THR A 151 -14.01 8.57 -6.06
C THR A 151 -14.52 8.13 -4.70
N SER A 152 -13.67 7.49 -3.88
CA SER A 152 -14.06 6.98 -2.57
C SER A 152 -13.83 8.00 -1.45
N GLY A 153 -12.97 8.96 -1.71
CA GLY A 153 -12.68 10.01 -0.75
C GLY A 153 -13.64 11.14 -0.92
#